data_a271ccd0970154b05c802d84867ed8e0
#
_entry.id   a271ccd0970154b05c802d84867ed8e0
#
_cell.length_a   1.000
_cell.length_b   1.000
_cell.length_c   1.000
_cell.angle_alpha   90.00
_cell.angle_beta   90.00
_cell.angle_gamma   90.00
#
_symmetry.space_group_name_H-M   'P 1'
#
loop_
_entity.id
_entity.type
_entity.pdbx_description
1 polymer ?
#
loop_
_entity_poly.entity_id
_entity_poly.type
_entity_poly.pdbx_seq_one_letter_code
_entity_poly.pdbx_strand_id
1 'polypeptide(L)'
;FSRKPALLSGGLTVAGGHVYVGSEKAQVYALNASDGSVAWQTTVAGESLSRPVVSDGLVLIHTSNGQLQALNEADGLVKWTVNLDMPALSLRGESAPATAFGAAIVGGDNGRVSAVLMQQGQMIWQQRISQATGSTEIDRLSDVDTTPVIVDGVVYALAYNGNLTALDLRSGQIMWKRELGSVNDFIVDGNRIYMVDQNDRLLALSTEGGVTLWT
;
A
#
# COMPACT_ATOMS: atom_id res chain seq x y z
N PHE A 1 -9.51 22.48 16.88
CA PHE A 1 -8.18 22.42 16.25
C PHE A 1 -7.16 23.07 17.15
N SER A 2 -6.06 22.37 17.46
CA SER A 2 -4.91 22.96 18.15
C SER A 2 -4.39 24.15 17.35
N ARG A 3 -3.97 25.22 18.01
CA ARG A 3 -3.31 26.37 17.37
C ARG A 3 -1.96 26.03 16.69
N LYS A 4 -1.44 24.82 16.90
CA LYS A 4 -0.26 24.31 16.17
C LYS A 4 -0.77 23.42 15.03
N PRO A 5 -0.45 23.73 13.76
CA PRO A 5 -0.85 22.90 12.64
C PRO A 5 -0.30 21.48 12.82
N ALA A 6 -1.15 20.50 12.67
CA ALA A 6 -0.70 19.12 12.50
C ALA A 6 -0.10 19.00 11.11
N LEU A 7 1.10 18.45 11.00
CA LEU A 7 1.66 18.07 9.71
C LEU A 7 0.93 16.81 9.27
N LEU A 8 0.08 16.95 8.27
CA LEU A 8 -0.67 15.85 7.67
C LEU A 8 0.23 15.13 6.67
N SER A 9 0.15 13.82 6.64
CA SER A 9 0.97 12.96 5.79
C SER A 9 0.13 11.88 5.12
N GLY A 10 0.65 11.29 4.05
CA GLY A 10 0.07 10.11 3.40
C GLY A 10 -1.18 10.36 2.55
N GLY A 11 -1.67 11.59 2.46
CA GLY A 11 -2.87 11.90 1.71
C GLY A 11 -4.17 11.66 2.51
N LEU A 12 -5.30 11.83 1.85
CA LEU A 12 -6.62 11.71 2.47
C LEU A 12 -7.52 10.74 1.70
N THR A 13 -8.55 10.24 2.39
CA THR A 13 -9.61 9.41 1.78
C THR A 13 -10.96 9.93 2.23
N VAL A 14 -11.91 9.96 1.31
CA VAL A 14 -13.31 10.33 1.59
C VAL A 14 -14.19 9.10 1.43
N ALA A 15 -14.89 8.72 2.48
CA ALA A 15 -15.82 7.60 2.48
C ALA A 15 -16.89 7.79 3.57
N GLY A 16 -18.08 7.26 3.37
CA GLY A 16 -19.15 7.23 4.38
C GLY A 16 -19.50 8.59 5.00
N GLY A 17 -19.32 9.70 4.28
CA GLY A 17 -19.56 11.06 4.81
C GLY A 17 -18.45 11.60 5.71
N HIS A 18 -17.29 10.93 5.76
CA HIS A 18 -16.13 11.34 6.51
C HIS A 18 -14.90 11.55 5.62
N VAL A 19 -13.98 12.38 6.10
CA VAL A 19 -12.63 12.56 5.55
C VAL A 19 -11.64 11.94 6.54
N TYR A 20 -10.89 10.96 6.08
CA TYR A 20 -9.86 10.29 6.87
C TYR A 20 -8.48 10.80 6.48
N VAL A 21 -7.66 11.12 7.48
CA VAL A 21 -6.32 11.65 7.26
C VAL A 21 -5.37 11.24 8.37
N GLY A 22 -4.14 10.87 7.99
CA GLY A 22 -3.05 10.60 8.92
C GLY A 22 -2.17 11.82 9.17
N SER A 23 -1.33 11.75 10.18
CA SER A 23 -0.36 12.80 10.52
C SER A 23 1.01 12.22 10.86
N GLU A 24 2.05 13.07 10.74
CA GLU A 24 3.43 12.75 11.14
C GLU A 24 3.58 12.46 12.65
N LYS A 25 2.55 12.78 13.45
CA LYS A 25 2.54 12.52 14.90
C LYS A 25 1.79 11.27 15.29
N ALA A 26 1.67 10.30 14.38
CA ALA A 26 0.97 9.07 14.61
C ALA A 26 -0.50 9.25 15.04
N GLN A 27 -1.18 10.27 14.50
CA GLN A 27 -2.60 10.50 14.72
C GLN A 27 -3.38 10.25 13.44
N VAL A 28 -4.50 9.58 13.56
CA VAL A 28 -5.48 9.42 12.47
C VAL A 28 -6.77 10.12 12.90
N TYR A 29 -7.33 10.90 12.01
CA TYR A 29 -8.56 11.64 12.20
C TYR A 29 -9.63 11.16 11.23
N ALA A 30 -10.86 11.02 11.71
CA ALA A 30 -12.05 11.05 10.90
C ALA A 30 -12.77 12.37 11.14
N LEU A 31 -12.95 13.13 10.07
CA LEU A 31 -13.63 14.43 10.11
C LEU A 31 -14.97 14.30 9.38
N ASN A 32 -16.01 14.92 9.91
CA ASN A 32 -17.28 15.04 9.20
C ASN A 32 -17.07 15.83 7.90
N ALA A 33 -17.42 15.27 6.76
CA ALA A 33 -17.23 15.92 5.45
C ALA A 33 -18.07 17.19 5.28
N SER A 34 -19.16 17.32 6.05
CA SER A 34 -20.09 18.45 5.94
C SER A 34 -19.57 19.75 6.60
N ASP A 35 -18.80 19.62 7.68
CA ASP A 35 -18.42 20.80 8.49
C ASP A 35 -16.96 20.74 8.99
N GLY A 36 -16.24 19.64 8.74
CA GLY A 36 -14.86 19.45 9.17
C GLY A 36 -14.71 19.20 10.69
N SER A 37 -15.79 18.99 11.43
CA SER A 37 -15.70 18.64 12.84
C SER A 37 -15.11 17.24 13.03
N VAL A 38 -14.36 17.04 14.13
CA VAL A 38 -13.74 15.75 14.43
C VAL A 38 -14.81 14.76 14.89
N ALA A 39 -15.03 13.70 14.13
CA ALA A 39 -15.87 12.57 14.53
C ALA A 39 -15.13 11.69 15.54
N TRP A 40 -13.89 11.31 15.22
CA TRP A 40 -12.98 10.62 16.15
C TRP A 40 -11.51 10.89 15.77
N GLN A 41 -10.64 10.64 16.75
CA GLN A 41 -9.18 10.73 16.63
C GLN A 41 -8.55 9.55 17.35
N THR A 42 -7.57 8.90 16.73
CA THR A 42 -6.88 7.74 17.29
C THR A 42 -5.36 7.87 17.13
N THR A 43 -4.64 7.48 18.18
CA THR A 43 -3.19 7.32 18.11
C THR A 43 -2.87 5.94 17.53
N VAL A 44 -2.09 5.91 16.46
CA VAL A 44 -1.61 4.69 15.79
C VAL A 44 -0.15 4.41 16.14
N ALA A 45 0.37 3.28 15.71
CA ALA A 45 1.69 2.80 16.12
C ALA A 45 2.87 3.61 15.57
N GLY A 46 2.67 4.36 14.48
CA GLY A 46 3.70 5.17 13.85
C GLY A 46 3.08 6.19 12.90
N GLU A 47 3.92 6.99 12.25
CA GLU A 47 3.50 7.94 11.23
C GLU A 47 2.74 7.22 10.10
N SER A 48 1.63 7.81 9.64
CA SER A 48 0.88 7.32 8.48
C SER A 48 1.44 7.96 7.22
N LEU A 49 2.27 7.27 6.47
CA LEU A 49 2.91 7.78 5.25
C LEU A 49 2.05 7.55 4.00
N SER A 50 1.15 6.56 4.04
CA SER A 50 0.17 6.32 2.97
C SER A 50 -1.22 6.84 3.35
N ARG A 51 -2.06 7.03 2.33
CA ARG A 51 -3.47 7.41 2.58
C ARG A 51 -4.19 6.30 3.35
N PRO A 52 -5.08 6.63 4.31
CA PRO A 52 -5.97 5.66 4.91
C PRO A 52 -6.85 4.97 3.86
N VAL A 53 -7.14 3.69 4.04
CA VAL A 53 -8.03 2.94 3.14
C VAL A 53 -9.26 2.48 3.91
N VAL A 54 -10.44 2.82 3.41
CA VAL A 54 -11.72 2.47 4.05
C VAL A 54 -12.37 1.33 3.28
N SER A 55 -12.65 0.23 3.96
CA SER A 55 -13.30 -0.94 3.40
C SER A 55 -13.95 -1.79 4.49
N ASP A 56 -15.15 -2.30 4.23
CA ASP A 56 -15.86 -3.26 5.10
C ASP A 56 -15.98 -2.81 6.57
N GLY A 57 -16.23 -1.51 6.81
CA GLY A 57 -16.36 -0.94 8.15
C GLY A 57 -15.03 -0.75 8.91
N LEU A 58 -13.93 -0.83 8.20
CA LEU A 58 -12.58 -0.65 8.74
C LEU A 58 -11.84 0.50 8.04
N VAL A 59 -10.98 1.16 8.79
CA VAL A 59 -9.98 2.11 8.29
C VAL A 59 -8.61 1.47 8.45
N LEU A 60 -7.98 1.14 7.34
CA LEU A 60 -6.65 0.51 7.30
C LEU A 60 -5.57 1.58 7.22
N ILE A 61 -4.57 1.46 8.09
CA ILE A 61 -3.43 2.37 8.19
C ILE A 61 -2.14 1.57 8.08
N HIS A 62 -1.32 1.89 7.10
CA HIS A 62 0.05 1.40 7.03
C HIS A 62 0.99 2.45 7.62
N THR A 63 1.76 2.07 8.61
CA THR A 63 2.58 2.99 9.41
C THR A 63 4.07 2.84 9.14
N SER A 64 4.81 3.92 9.28
CA SER A 64 6.25 4.03 9.02
C SER A 64 7.15 3.06 9.80
N ASN A 65 6.60 2.38 10.80
CA ASN A 65 7.30 1.33 11.54
C ASN A 65 6.93 -0.08 11.11
N GLY A 66 6.38 -0.23 9.89
CA GLY A 66 6.07 -1.52 9.28
C GLY A 66 4.86 -2.22 9.92
N GLN A 67 3.88 -1.47 10.40
CA GLN A 67 2.65 -2.06 10.93
C GLN A 67 1.45 -1.72 10.04
N LEU A 68 0.64 -2.73 9.77
CA LEU A 68 -0.70 -2.55 9.25
C LEU A 68 -1.69 -2.61 10.41
N GLN A 69 -2.44 -1.53 10.61
CA GLN A 69 -3.46 -1.44 11.64
C GLN A 69 -4.84 -1.27 11.02
N ALA A 70 -5.84 -1.91 11.59
CA ALA A 70 -7.25 -1.66 11.29
C ALA A 70 -7.92 -0.97 12.47
N LEU A 71 -8.59 0.12 12.16
CA LEU A 71 -9.45 0.84 13.08
C LEU A 71 -10.90 0.59 12.70
N ASN A 72 -11.80 0.53 13.68
CA ASN A 72 -13.22 0.54 13.37
C ASN A 72 -13.60 1.88 12.72
N GLU A 73 -14.31 1.84 11.62
CA GLU A 73 -14.74 3.05 10.92
C GLU A 73 -15.63 3.94 11.77
N ALA A 74 -16.49 3.33 12.62
CA ALA A 74 -17.49 4.03 13.42
C ALA A 74 -16.92 4.86 14.58
N ASP A 75 -15.88 4.37 15.25
CA ASP A 75 -15.38 4.95 16.50
C ASP A 75 -13.85 5.13 16.56
N GLY A 76 -13.14 4.66 15.55
CA GLY A 76 -11.69 4.75 15.47
C GLY A 76 -10.92 3.82 16.42
N LEU A 77 -11.58 2.90 17.13
CA LEU A 77 -10.88 1.97 17.99
C LEU A 77 -10.03 0.97 17.19
N VAL A 78 -8.81 0.74 17.63
CA VAL A 78 -7.91 -0.25 17.01
C VAL A 78 -8.50 -1.64 17.19
N LYS A 79 -8.81 -2.29 16.09
CA LYS A 79 -9.35 -3.65 16.06
C LYS A 79 -8.24 -4.70 16.08
N TRP A 80 -7.20 -4.49 15.26
CA TRP A 80 -6.03 -5.35 15.20
C TRP A 80 -4.81 -4.60 14.66
N THR A 81 -3.64 -5.19 14.92
CA THR A 81 -2.34 -4.75 14.40
C THR A 81 -1.58 -5.95 13.89
N VAL A 82 -1.01 -5.84 12.69
CA VAL A 82 -0.12 -6.83 12.08
C VAL A 82 1.25 -6.20 11.87
N ASN A 83 2.29 -6.88 12.34
CA ASN A 83 3.67 -6.48 12.06
C ASN A 83 4.09 -7.04 10.70
N LEU A 84 4.57 -6.16 9.84
CA LEU A 84 5.23 -6.50 8.60
C LEU A 84 6.74 -6.46 8.84
N ASP A 85 7.48 -7.36 8.21
CA ASP A 85 8.94 -7.37 8.34
C ASP A 85 9.54 -6.08 7.77
N MET A 86 10.40 -5.40 8.53
CA MET A 86 11.11 -4.20 8.10
C MET A 86 12.61 -4.46 7.91
N PRO A 87 13.23 -3.94 6.85
CA PRO A 87 14.68 -3.93 6.71
C PRO A 87 15.33 -2.89 7.64
N ALA A 88 16.64 -2.96 7.79
CA ALA A 88 17.39 -1.98 8.56
C ALA A 88 17.42 -0.59 7.91
N LEU A 89 17.21 -0.51 6.60
CA LEU A 89 17.13 0.71 5.81
C LEU A 89 15.98 0.59 4.82
N SER A 90 15.08 1.57 4.80
CA SER A 90 13.98 1.70 3.85
C SER A 90 13.90 3.12 3.31
N LEU A 91 13.24 3.30 2.17
CA LEU A 91 12.86 4.61 1.68
C LEU A 91 11.72 5.16 2.55
N ARG A 92 11.61 6.49 2.62
CA ARG A 92 10.45 7.13 3.25
C ARG A 92 9.27 7.10 2.29
N GLY A 93 8.54 6.04 2.29
CA GLY A 93 7.33 5.84 1.53
C GLY A 93 6.60 4.63 2.10
N GLU A 94 5.30 4.57 1.93
CA GLU A 94 4.52 3.43 2.37
C GLU A 94 3.44 3.13 1.34
N SER A 95 3.38 1.89 0.93
CA SER A 95 2.31 1.38 0.09
C SER A 95 0.96 1.54 0.78
N ALA A 96 -0.01 2.19 0.15
CA ALA A 96 -1.38 2.12 0.62
C ALA A 96 -1.91 0.70 0.43
N PRO A 97 -2.67 0.13 1.39
CA PRO A 97 -3.30 -1.16 1.19
C PRO A 97 -4.28 -1.15 0.01
N ALA A 98 -4.32 -2.22 -0.77
CA ALA A 98 -5.40 -2.51 -1.70
C ALA A 98 -6.34 -3.55 -1.09
N THR A 99 -7.65 -3.41 -1.28
CA THR A 99 -8.63 -4.31 -0.67
C THR A 99 -9.49 -5.01 -1.71
N ALA A 100 -9.66 -6.32 -1.57
CA ALA A 100 -10.59 -7.10 -2.35
C ALA A 100 -10.97 -8.41 -1.62
N PHE A 101 -12.20 -8.86 -1.78
CA PHE A 101 -12.68 -10.14 -1.26
C PHE A 101 -12.38 -10.40 0.22
N GLY A 102 -12.44 -9.36 1.05
CA GLY A 102 -12.18 -9.45 2.49
C GLY A 102 -10.68 -9.55 2.86
N ALA A 103 -9.79 -9.35 1.91
CA ALA A 103 -8.34 -9.27 2.11
C ALA A 103 -7.81 -7.87 1.90
N ALA A 104 -6.82 -7.48 2.68
CA ALA A 104 -5.97 -6.33 2.47
C ALA A 104 -4.61 -6.79 1.95
N ILE A 105 -4.18 -6.23 0.82
CA ILE A 105 -2.89 -6.49 0.20
C ILE A 105 -2.01 -5.26 0.38
N VAL A 106 -0.82 -5.44 0.91
CA VAL A 106 0.10 -4.34 1.19
C VAL A 106 1.52 -4.69 0.77
N GLY A 107 2.20 -3.73 0.16
CA GLY A 107 3.63 -3.80 -0.09
C GLY A 107 4.42 -3.45 1.17
N GLY A 108 5.60 -4.02 1.31
CA GLY A 108 6.51 -3.75 2.43
C GLY A 108 7.90 -3.39 1.96
N ASP A 109 8.65 -2.73 2.83
CA ASP A 109 10.00 -2.20 2.58
C ASP A 109 11.07 -3.28 2.38
N ASN A 110 10.70 -4.55 2.53
CA ASN A 110 11.62 -5.68 2.37
C ASN A 110 11.44 -6.43 1.03
N GLY A 111 10.79 -5.81 0.05
CA GLY A 111 10.50 -6.42 -1.24
C GLY A 111 9.43 -7.50 -1.18
N ARG A 112 8.56 -7.46 -0.18
CA ARG A 112 7.48 -8.43 0.02
C ARG A 112 6.12 -7.78 -0.20
N VAL A 113 5.19 -8.60 -0.63
CA VAL A 113 3.76 -8.30 -0.65
C VAL A 113 3.08 -9.24 0.34
N SER A 114 2.22 -8.69 1.17
CA SER A 114 1.51 -9.42 2.22
C SER A 114 0.01 -9.35 2.01
N ALA A 115 -0.69 -10.44 2.24
CA ALA A 115 -2.14 -10.49 2.29
C ALA A 115 -2.63 -10.80 3.70
N VAL A 116 -3.58 -9.99 4.18
CA VAL A 116 -4.12 -10.06 5.54
C VAL A 116 -5.64 -10.15 5.46
N LEU A 117 -6.26 -11.07 6.20
CA LEU A 117 -7.71 -11.10 6.40
C LEU A 117 -8.15 -9.84 7.14
N MET A 118 -8.98 -8.99 6.50
CA MET A 118 -9.33 -7.66 7.02
C MET A 118 -10.07 -7.71 8.34
N GLN A 119 -10.98 -8.68 8.52
CA GLN A 119 -11.78 -8.72 9.74
C GLN A 119 -11.02 -9.27 10.96
N GLN A 120 -10.00 -10.11 10.77
CA GLN A 120 -9.24 -10.78 11.84
C GLN A 120 -7.82 -10.27 12.01
N GLY A 121 -7.23 -9.61 11.03
CA GLY A 121 -5.81 -9.26 11.04
C GLY A 121 -4.88 -10.46 10.91
N GLN A 122 -5.37 -11.57 10.34
CA GLN A 122 -4.58 -12.77 10.16
C GLN A 122 -3.84 -12.74 8.83
N MET A 123 -2.53 -12.95 8.84
CA MET A 123 -1.72 -13.13 7.63
C MET A 123 -2.20 -14.35 6.86
N ILE A 124 -2.58 -14.18 5.59
CA ILE A 124 -2.96 -15.26 4.68
C ILE A 124 -1.72 -15.82 4.00
N TRP A 125 -0.95 -14.91 3.38
CA TRP A 125 0.32 -15.22 2.74
C TRP A 125 1.23 -13.99 2.72
N GLN A 126 2.51 -14.26 2.54
CA GLN A 126 3.52 -13.23 2.28
C GLN A 126 4.46 -13.74 1.19
N GLN A 127 4.63 -12.98 0.13
CA GLN A 127 5.44 -13.35 -1.03
C GLN A 127 6.52 -12.31 -1.31
N ARG A 128 7.75 -12.77 -1.48
CA ARG A 128 8.85 -11.91 -1.89
C ARG A 128 8.82 -11.71 -3.41
N ILE A 129 8.72 -10.47 -3.86
CA ILE A 129 8.70 -10.09 -5.27
C ILE A 129 9.99 -9.40 -5.72
N SER A 130 10.77 -8.84 -4.79
CA SER A 130 12.08 -8.26 -5.05
C SER A 130 13.11 -8.74 -4.04
N GLN A 131 14.36 -8.73 -4.42
CA GLN A 131 15.48 -9.03 -3.54
C GLN A 131 16.48 -7.87 -3.62
N ALA A 132 17.03 -7.52 -2.46
CA ALA A 132 18.13 -6.59 -2.40
C ALA A 132 19.34 -7.14 -3.19
N THR A 133 19.66 -6.51 -4.31
CA THR A 133 20.78 -6.88 -5.18
C THR A 133 21.64 -5.64 -5.38
N GLY A 134 22.95 -5.79 -5.25
CA GLY A 134 23.90 -4.69 -5.48
C GLY A 134 24.96 -4.59 -4.41
N SER A 135 25.95 -3.75 -4.67
CA SER A 135 27.13 -3.55 -3.82
C SER A 135 26.97 -2.40 -2.82
N THR A 136 26.06 -1.45 -3.10
CA THR A 136 25.79 -0.31 -2.24
C THR A 136 24.49 -0.48 -1.47
N GLU A 137 24.31 0.26 -0.38
CA GLU A 137 23.06 0.28 0.40
C GLU A 137 21.87 0.74 -0.46
N ILE A 138 22.10 1.70 -1.37
CA ILE A 138 21.07 2.21 -2.29
C ILE A 138 20.65 1.16 -3.31
N ASP A 139 21.62 0.40 -3.87
CA ASP A 139 21.32 -0.68 -4.81
C ASP A 139 20.49 -1.80 -4.16
N ARG A 140 20.53 -1.91 -2.84
CA ARG A 140 19.82 -2.92 -2.07
C ARG A 140 18.40 -2.53 -1.68
N LEU A 141 17.97 -1.29 -1.98
CA LEU A 141 16.58 -0.90 -1.77
C LEU A 141 15.68 -1.74 -2.68
N SER A 142 14.71 -2.40 -2.09
CA SER A 142 13.80 -3.29 -2.82
C SER A 142 12.34 -3.09 -2.39
N ASP A 143 12.05 -1.90 -1.89
CA ASP A 143 10.78 -1.55 -1.28
C ASP A 143 9.62 -1.65 -2.27
N VAL A 144 8.46 -2.07 -1.79
CA VAL A 144 7.20 -2.09 -2.56
C VAL A 144 6.35 -0.91 -2.09
N ASP A 145 6.73 0.30 -2.53
CA ASP A 145 6.08 1.56 -2.12
C ASP A 145 4.86 1.89 -2.96
N THR A 146 4.72 1.28 -4.13
CA THR A 146 3.55 1.49 -4.98
C THR A 146 2.34 0.76 -4.42
N THR A 147 1.16 1.38 -4.52
CA THR A 147 -0.08 0.72 -4.13
C THR A 147 -0.34 -0.49 -5.03
N PRO A 148 -0.51 -1.72 -4.49
CA PRO A 148 -0.88 -2.87 -5.29
C PRO A 148 -2.22 -2.65 -5.99
N VAL A 149 -2.38 -3.19 -7.19
CA VAL A 149 -3.62 -3.14 -7.96
C VAL A 149 -4.20 -4.54 -8.05
N ILE A 150 -5.49 -4.70 -7.75
CA ILE A 150 -6.18 -5.99 -7.76
C ILE A 150 -7.24 -5.98 -8.86
N VAL A 151 -7.11 -6.88 -9.83
CA VAL A 151 -8.08 -7.05 -10.92
C VAL A 151 -8.29 -8.55 -11.16
N ASP A 152 -9.53 -8.99 -11.21
CA ASP A 152 -9.93 -10.37 -11.55
C ASP A 152 -9.18 -11.47 -10.77
N GLY A 153 -8.92 -11.23 -9.48
CA GLY A 153 -8.23 -12.19 -8.62
C GLY A 153 -6.72 -12.23 -8.81
N VAL A 154 -6.14 -11.27 -9.53
CA VAL A 154 -4.71 -11.09 -9.71
C VAL A 154 -4.26 -9.81 -8.98
N VAL A 155 -3.19 -9.93 -8.22
CA VAL A 155 -2.49 -8.82 -7.56
C VAL A 155 -1.31 -8.40 -8.41
N TYR A 156 -1.29 -7.18 -8.87
CA TYR A 156 -0.13 -6.57 -9.52
C TYR A 156 0.60 -5.70 -8.50
N ALA A 157 1.89 -5.92 -8.35
CA ALA A 157 2.74 -5.19 -7.44
C ALA A 157 4.07 -4.82 -8.10
N LEU A 158 4.56 -3.63 -7.83
CA LEU A 158 5.78 -3.09 -8.42
C LEU A 158 6.76 -2.71 -7.29
N ALA A 159 7.95 -3.26 -7.35
CA ALA A 159 9.02 -2.93 -6.42
C ALA A 159 10.00 -1.90 -7.00
N TYR A 160 10.49 -1.01 -6.14
CA TYR A 160 11.59 -0.10 -6.48
C TYR A 160 12.82 -0.88 -6.94
N ASN A 161 13.52 -0.42 -7.97
CA ASN A 161 14.66 -1.12 -8.60
C ASN A 161 14.38 -2.61 -8.92
N GLY A 162 13.13 -2.96 -9.13
CA GLY A 162 12.76 -4.35 -9.12
C GLY A 162 11.78 -4.72 -10.21
N ASN A 163 10.81 -5.47 -9.81
CA ASN A 163 9.97 -6.23 -10.69
C ASN A 163 8.53 -5.78 -10.61
N LEU A 164 7.90 -5.64 -11.77
CA LEU A 164 6.46 -5.76 -11.86
C LEU A 164 6.09 -7.25 -11.78
N THR A 165 5.27 -7.60 -10.82
CA THR A 165 4.93 -9.00 -10.52
C THR A 165 3.42 -9.16 -10.45
N ALA A 166 2.90 -10.19 -11.11
CA ALA A 166 1.51 -10.63 -10.95
C ALA A 166 1.46 -11.86 -10.05
N LEU A 167 0.58 -11.81 -9.04
CA LEU A 167 0.40 -12.87 -8.06
C LEU A 167 -1.07 -13.30 -8.05
N ASP A 168 -1.31 -14.57 -7.81
CA ASP A 168 -2.64 -15.06 -7.50
C ASP A 168 -3.10 -14.53 -6.13
N LEU A 169 -4.24 -13.86 -6.08
CA LEU A 169 -4.75 -13.20 -4.88
C LEU A 169 -4.96 -14.17 -3.71
N ARG A 170 -5.37 -15.41 -3.96
CA ARG A 170 -5.72 -16.37 -2.93
C ARG A 170 -4.51 -17.05 -2.31
N SER A 171 -3.53 -17.39 -3.15
CA SER A 171 -2.36 -18.19 -2.76
C SER A 171 -1.08 -17.39 -2.60
N GLY A 172 -1.00 -16.17 -3.17
CA GLY A 172 0.22 -15.40 -3.25
C GLY A 172 1.26 -15.97 -4.22
N GLN A 173 0.90 -16.99 -5.02
CA GLN A 173 1.83 -17.56 -5.99
C GLN A 173 2.11 -16.59 -7.13
N ILE A 174 3.38 -16.46 -7.49
CA ILE A 174 3.80 -15.63 -8.62
C ILE A 174 3.34 -16.30 -9.92
N MET A 175 2.51 -15.59 -10.68
CA MET A 175 2.04 -16.01 -12.00
C MET A 175 3.07 -15.64 -13.06
N TRP A 176 3.58 -14.41 -13.00
CA TRP A 176 4.67 -13.93 -13.84
C TRP A 176 5.38 -12.74 -13.18
N LYS A 177 6.56 -12.42 -13.69
CA LYS A 177 7.44 -11.38 -13.16
C LYS A 177 8.26 -10.77 -14.30
N ARG A 178 8.39 -9.43 -14.31
CA ARG A 178 9.16 -8.67 -15.29
C ARG A 178 10.07 -7.68 -14.59
N GLU A 179 11.33 -7.66 -14.99
CA GLU A 179 12.27 -6.63 -14.57
C GLU A 179 11.97 -5.32 -15.30
N LEU A 180 11.19 -4.50 -14.66
CA LEU A 180 10.74 -3.19 -15.16
C LEU A 180 10.75 -2.27 -13.95
N GLY A 181 11.88 -1.64 -13.67
CA GLY A 181 11.99 -0.67 -12.59
C GLY A 181 11.11 0.54 -12.87
N SER A 182 10.41 1.00 -11.84
CA SER A 182 9.72 2.29 -11.84
C SER A 182 9.69 2.84 -10.42
N VAL A 183 9.63 4.15 -10.31
CA VAL A 183 9.39 4.89 -9.08
C VAL A 183 7.97 5.45 -9.02
N ASN A 184 7.19 5.27 -10.08
CA ASN A 184 5.83 5.79 -10.22
C ASN A 184 4.80 4.67 -10.10
N ASP A 185 3.60 5.04 -9.71
CA ASP A 185 2.44 4.15 -9.76
C ASP A 185 2.15 3.69 -11.20
N PHE A 186 1.42 2.60 -11.31
CA PHE A 186 0.95 2.04 -12.57
C PHE A 186 -0.57 1.87 -12.53
N ILE A 187 -1.17 1.71 -13.69
CA ILE A 187 -2.61 1.54 -13.85
C ILE A 187 -2.87 0.22 -14.59
N VAL A 188 -3.88 -0.51 -14.14
CA VAL A 188 -4.41 -1.69 -14.86
C VAL A 188 -5.79 -1.33 -15.40
N ASP A 189 -5.97 -1.46 -16.69
CA ASP A 189 -7.24 -1.24 -17.38
C ASP A 189 -7.50 -2.38 -18.38
N GLY A 190 -8.54 -3.15 -18.12
CA GLY A 190 -8.86 -4.36 -18.87
C GLY A 190 -7.68 -5.35 -18.88
N ASN A 191 -7.18 -5.66 -20.07
CA ASN A 191 -6.07 -6.57 -20.27
C ASN A 191 -4.70 -5.87 -20.42
N ARG A 192 -4.59 -4.61 -19.98
CA ARG A 192 -3.38 -3.80 -20.14
C ARG A 192 -2.93 -3.19 -18.82
N ILE A 193 -1.61 -3.06 -18.70
CA ILE A 193 -0.95 -2.34 -17.63
C ILE A 193 -0.21 -1.16 -18.26
N TYR A 194 -0.42 0.03 -17.72
CA TYR A 194 0.25 1.25 -18.16
C TYR A 194 1.17 1.73 -17.05
N MET A 195 2.43 1.99 -17.38
CA MET A 195 3.43 2.48 -16.44
C MET A 195 4.48 3.34 -17.12
N VAL A 196 5.16 4.17 -16.33
CA VAL A 196 6.35 4.91 -16.75
C VAL A 196 7.57 4.19 -16.17
N ASP A 197 8.52 3.82 -17.00
CA ASP A 197 9.76 3.16 -16.57
C ASP A 197 10.81 4.16 -16.04
N GLN A 198 11.95 3.65 -15.58
CA GLN A 198 13.06 4.46 -15.07
C GLN A 198 13.73 5.35 -16.13
N ASN A 199 13.41 5.17 -17.41
CA ASN A 199 13.91 5.97 -18.52
C ASN A 199 12.87 6.98 -19.02
N ASP A 200 11.86 7.31 -18.20
CA ASP A 200 10.74 8.20 -18.54
C ASP A 200 9.94 7.77 -19.78
N ARG A 201 9.92 6.46 -20.08
CA ARG A 201 9.14 5.92 -21.19
C ARG A 201 7.80 5.41 -20.70
N LEU A 202 6.73 5.79 -21.37
CA LEU A 202 5.40 5.23 -21.16
C LEU A 202 5.30 3.87 -21.84
N LEU A 203 4.95 2.85 -21.08
CA LEU A 203 4.82 1.47 -21.53
C LEU A 203 3.37 1.01 -21.42
N ALA A 204 2.90 0.27 -22.40
CA ALA A 204 1.73 -0.58 -22.27
C ALA A 204 2.16 -2.05 -22.30
N LEU A 205 1.74 -2.79 -21.28
CA LEU A 205 2.04 -4.20 -21.12
C LEU A 205 0.75 -5.01 -21.15
N SER A 206 0.80 -6.26 -21.56
CA SER A 206 -0.30 -7.21 -21.40
C SER A 206 -0.39 -7.68 -19.94
N THR A 207 -1.59 -7.83 -19.40
CA THR A 207 -1.82 -8.52 -18.12
C THR A 207 -1.44 -10.00 -18.19
N GLU A 208 -1.44 -10.59 -19.39
CA GLU A 208 -0.98 -11.96 -19.62
C GLU A 208 0.55 -11.97 -19.83
N GLY A 209 1.29 -12.27 -18.76
CA GLY A 209 2.75 -12.42 -18.83
C GLY A 209 3.55 -11.11 -18.86
N GLY A 210 2.94 -9.94 -18.78
CA GLY A 210 3.63 -8.64 -18.74
C GLY A 210 4.37 -8.31 -20.03
N VAL A 211 3.95 -8.83 -21.19
CA VAL A 211 4.61 -8.58 -22.49
C VAL A 211 4.39 -7.13 -22.89
N THR A 212 5.46 -6.44 -23.32
CA THR A 212 5.37 -5.07 -23.83
C THR A 212 4.60 -5.05 -25.14
N LEU A 213 3.51 -4.30 -25.19
CA LEU A 213 2.67 -4.11 -26.37
C LEU A 213 3.17 -2.94 -27.22
N TRP A 214 3.53 -1.85 -26.56
CA TRP A 214 4.13 -0.66 -27.15
C TRP A 214 4.86 0.19 -26.11
N THR A 215 5.70 1.09 -26.59
CA THR A 215 6.48 2.08 -25.84
C THR A 215 6.35 3.42 -26.50
#